data_57dc71f02235df9ab1cb6f4b0d3acbba
#
_entry.id   57dc71f02235df9ab1cb6f4b0d3acbba
#
_cell.length_a   1.000
_cell.length_b   1.000
_cell.length_c   1.000
_cell.angle_alpha   90.00
_cell.angle_beta   90.00
_cell.angle_gamma   90.00
#
_symmetry.space_group_name_H-M   'P 1'
#
loop_
_entity.id
_entity.type
_entity.pdbx_description
1 polymer ?
#
loop_
_entity_poly.entity_id
_entity_poly.type
_entity_poly.pdbx_seq_one_letter_code
_entity_poly.pdbx_strand_id
1 'polypeptide(L)'
;MGEDKSALSTEVHIICGPPGSGKTTFVQKHMQPGDLILDMDAIVSALTGNKSTHPDYSNVMNTALAVRETIYKSIESGKAGKRAFVITATSDKQHVENLSRRLHGSIHYMDTPEAECIKRICNDPTRPDKEKDRALVKRWFSVSKATEKGIPMNETVNQETNGTAAAQQENRTFTQDEVNAIVADRLTRERAKYADYDDLKGKAGRAAALQQQLDAMK
;
A
#
# COMPACT_ATOMS: atom_id res chain seq x y z
N MET A 1 29.87 22.84 29.32
CA MET A 1 28.47 22.85 28.92
C MET A 1 28.22 21.56 28.18
N GLY A 2 27.67 20.56 28.86
CA GLY A 2 27.32 19.27 28.26
C GLY A 2 26.02 19.43 27.50
N GLU A 3 26.05 19.29 26.19
CA GLU A 3 24.84 19.15 25.38
C GLU A 3 24.19 17.82 25.78
N ASP A 4 23.04 17.92 26.42
CA ASP A 4 22.16 16.81 26.73
C ASP A 4 21.65 16.21 25.41
N LYS A 5 22.38 15.24 24.87
CA LYS A 5 21.97 14.41 23.72
C LYS A 5 20.94 13.36 24.19
N SER A 6 19.86 13.77 24.82
CA SER A 6 18.66 12.96 24.76
C SER A 6 18.15 13.04 23.33
N ALA A 7 18.52 12.07 22.49
CA ALA A 7 17.94 11.91 21.17
C ALA A 7 16.42 11.87 21.36
N LEU A 8 15.75 12.97 20.99
CA LEU A 8 14.29 13.08 21.01
C LEU A 8 13.76 12.03 20.05
N SER A 9 13.43 10.85 20.59
CA SER A 9 12.75 9.82 19.80
C SER A 9 11.38 10.38 19.42
N THR A 10 11.06 10.34 18.13
CA THR A 10 9.73 10.73 17.63
C THR A 10 8.68 9.80 18.25
N GLU A 11 7.68 10.35 18.94
CA GLU A 11 6.51 9.59 19.39
C GLU A 11 5.66 9.20 18.18
N VAL A 12 5.48 7.90 17.91
CA VAL A 12 4.81 7.43 16.69
C VAL A 12 3.47 6.77 17.00
N HIS A 13 2.42 7.21 16.30
CA HIS A 13 1.09 6.64 16.34
C HIS A 13 0.72 6.04 14.98
N ILE A 14 0.50 4.73 14.91
CA ILE A 14 0.08 4.03 13.70
C ILE A 14 -1.44 3.87 13.75
N ILE A 15 -2.15 4.58 12.86
CA ILE A 15 -3.61 4.59 12.82
C ILE A 15 -4.05 3.62 11.73
N CYS A 16 -4.60 2.49 12.13
CA CYS A 16 -4.95 1.37 11.26
C CYS A 16 -6.46 1.15 11.21
N GLY A 17 -6.99 0.90 10.02
CA GLY A 17 -8.41 0.59 9.83
C GLY A 17 -8.85 0.63 8.38
N PRO A 18 -10.03 0.10 8.03
CA PRO A 18 -10.53 0.05 6.67
C PRO A 18 -10.80 1.45 6.07
N PRO A 19 -11.00 1.56 4.75
CA PRO A 19 -11.57 2.76 4.15
C PRO A 19 -12.88 3.17 4.85
N GLY A 20 -13.12 4.47 5.02
CA GLY A 20 -14.32 4.98 5.70
C GLY A 20 -14.33 4.84 7.23
N SER A 21 -13.29 4.28 7.87
CA SER A 21 -13.26 4.12 9.34
C SER A 21 -12.99 5.43 10.10
N GLY A 22 -12.63 6.52 9.42
CA GLY A 22 -12.41 7.83 10.07
C GLY A 22 -10.97 8.06 10.54
N LYS A 23 -9.98 7.35 10.03
CA LYS A 23 -8.55 7.51 10.38
C LYS A 23 -8.07 8.95 10.27
N THR A 24 -8.31 9.59 9.14
CA THR A 24 -7.89 10.98 8.89
C THR A 24 -8.58 11.94 9.85
N THR A 25 -9.87 11.74 10.13
CA THR A 25 -10.61 12.53 11.14
C THR A 25 -10.06 12.31 12.55
N PHE A 26 -9.68 11.08 12.88
CA PHE A 26 -9.02 10.78 14.16
C PHE A 26 -7.71 11.55 14.29
N VAL A 27 -6.85 11.49 13.28
CA VAL A 27 -5.57 12.21 13.26
C VAL A 27 -5.80 13.72 13.39
N GLN A 28 -6.71 14.30 12.60
CA GLN A 28 -7.03 15.73 12.65
C GLN A 28 -7.49 16.21 14.03
N LYS A 29 -8.17 15.37 14.80
CA LYS A 29 -8.60 15.69 16.17
C LYS A 29 -7.50 15.63 17.22
N HIS A 30 -6.44 14.85 16.97
CA HIS A 30 -5.37 14.57 17.93
C HIS A 30 -4.05 15.24 17.59
N MET A 31 -3.86 15.66 16.34
CA MET A 31 -2.66 16.33 15.88
C MET A 31 -2.51 17.74 16.46
N GLN A 32 -1.28 18.18 16.58
CA GLN A 32 -0.90 19.55 16.95
C GLN A 32 -0.04 20.17 15.84
N PRO A 33 0.08 21.49 15.80
CA PRO A 33 0.99 22.16 14.87
C PRO A 33 2.41 21.63 15.01
N GLY A 34 3.00 21.19 13.91
CA GLY A 34 4.36 20.63 13.87
C GLY A 34 4.42 19.10 13.96
N ASP A 35 3.29 18.39 14.14
CA ASP A 35 3.23 16.95 14.02
C ASP A 35 3.40 16.50 12.56
N LEU A 36 4.12 15.40 12.35
CA LEU A 36 4.23 14.78 11.04
C LEU A 36 3.01 13.88 10.79
N ILE A 37 2.40 14.01 9.63
CA ILE A 37 1.33 13.11 9.18
C ILE A 37 1.79 12.39 7.93
N LEU A 38 1.86 11.06 7.99
CA LEU A 38 2.13 10.19 6.86
C LEU A 38 0.83 9.56 6.39
N ASP A 39 0.28 10.08 5.30
CA ASP A 39 -0.88 9.57 4.58
C ASP A 39 -0.51 9.41 3.10
N MET A 40 -0.74 8.21 2.54
CA MET A 40 -0.42 7.94 1.13
C MET A 40 -1.23 8.80 0.17
N ASP A 41 -2.51 9.06 0.49
CA ASP A 41 -3.35 9.94 -0.33
C ASP A 41 -2.79 11.36 -0.38
N ALA A 42 -2.30 11.86 0.75
CA ALA A 42 -1.66 13.18 0.83
C ALA A 42 -0.34 13.22 0.05
N ILE A 43 0.50 12.18 0.11
CA ILE A 43 1.73 12.09 -0.68
C ILE A 43 1.41 12.12 -2.17
N VAL A 44 0.47 11.29 -2.63
CA VAL A 44 0.09 11.23 -4.05
C VAL A 44 -0.51 12.56 -4.50
N SER A 45 -1.35 13.19 -3.69
CA SER A 45 -1.90 14.52 -3.97
C SER A 45 -0.79 15.57 -4.12
N ALA A 46 0.22 15.54 -3.26
CA ALA A 46 1.37 16.46 -3.35
C ALA A 46 2.22 16.21 -4.61
N LEU A 47 2.46 14.95 -4.98
CA LEU A 47 3.25 14.58 -6.17
C LEU A 47 2.54 14.91 -7.49
N THR A 48 1.20 14.84 -7.51
CA THR A 48 0.42 15.05 -8.74
C THR A 48 -0.17 16.45 -8.86
N GLY A 49 -0.10 17.25 -7.79
CA GLY A 49 -0.82 18.53 -7.71
C GLY A 49 -2.34 18.38 -7.65
N ASN A 50 -2.85 17.15 -7.57
CA ASN A 50 -4.28 16.88 -7.47
C ASN A 50 -4.74 17.03 -6.02
N LYS A 51 -5.68 17.93 -5.78
CA LYS A 51 -6.24 18.18 -4.42
C LYS A 51 -7.33 17.17 -4.03
N SER A 52 -7.51 16.09 -4.77
CA SER A 52 -8.47 15.03 -4.40
C SER A 52 -8.06 14.35 -3.09
N THR A 53 -9.04 14.08 -2.25
CA THR A 53 -8.87 13.27 -1.03
C THR A 53 -8.65 11.78 -1.36
N HIS A 54 -8.90 11.36 -2.59
CA HIS A 54 -8.72 10.01 -3.12
C HIS A 54 -8.07 10.09 -4.51
N PRO A 55 -6.76 10.36 -4.58
CA PRO A 55 -6.05 10.54 -5.84
C PRO A 55 -5.83 9.20 -6.56
N ASP A 56 -5.62 9.28 -7.89
CA ASP A 56 -5.19 8.13 -8.67
C ASP A 56 -3.69 7.87 -8.45
N TYR A 57 -3.37 6.64 -8.07
CA TYR A 57 -2.01 6.17 -7.78
C TYR A 57 -1.26 5.63 -9.00
N SER A 58 -1.92 5.36 -10.12
CA SER A 58 -1.41 4.53 -11.23
C SER A 58 -0.05 4.97 -11.76
N ASN A 59 0.18 6.27 -11.89
CA ASN A 59 1.39 6.81 -12.51
C ASN A 59 2.50 7.17 -11.51
N VAL A 60 2.20 7.26 -10.21
CA VAL A 60 3.13 7.80 -9.21
C VAL A 60 3.38 6.87 -8.03
N MET A 61 2.82 5.64 -8.06
CA MET A 61 2.90 4.69 -6.95
C MET A 61 4.34 4.45 -6.48
N ASN A 62 5.25 4.16 -7.40
CA ASN A 62 6.65 3.88 -7.05
C ASN A 62 7.34 5.09 -6.40
N THR A 63 7.07 6.29 -6.90
CA THR A 63 7.59 7.53 -6.32
C THR A 63 6.97 7.79 -4.95
N ALA A 64 5.67 7.60 -4.80
CA ALA A 64 4.98 7.75 -3.51
C ALA A 64 5.50 6.76 -2.46
N LEU A 65 5.77 5.50 -2.84
CA LEU A 65 6.39 4.51 -1.98
C LEU A 65 7.82 4.90 -1.57
N ALA A 66 8.62 5.47 -2.47
CA ALA A 66 9.97 5.96 -2.16
C ALA A 66 9.93 7.15 -1.19
N VAL A 67 8.98 8.08 -1.37
CA VAL A 67 8.75 9.19 -0.43
C VAL A 67 8.36 8.66 0.94
N ARG A 68 7.40 7.72 1.01
CA ARG A 68 6.99 7.07 2.25
C ARG A 68 8.17 6.43 2.98
N GLU A 69 9.00 5.69 2.25
CA GLU A 69 10.19 5.04 2.82
C GLU A 69 11.20 6.07 3.36
N THR A 70 11.37 7.18 2.67
CA THR A 70 12.22 8.29 3.14
C THR A 70 11.69 8.90 4.44
N ILE A 71 10.36 9.04 4.56
CA ILE A 71 9.72 9.51 5.79
C ILE A 71 9.93 8.50 6.93
N TYR A 72 9.80 7.19 6.68
CA TYR A 72 10.10 6.16 7.69
C TYR A 72 11.54 6.28 8.20
N LYS A 73 12.52 6.42 7.32
CA LYS A 73 13.93 6.64 7.70
C LYS A 73 14.13 7.93 8.51
N SER A 74 13.37 8.96 8.23
CA SER A 74 13.40 10.20 9.00
C SER A 74 12.86 10.00 10.42
N ILE A 75 11.78 9.22 10.56
CA ILE A 75 11.22 8.83 11.87
C ILE A 75 12.25 7.99 12.66
N GLU A 76 12.79 6.95 12.03
CA GLU A 76 13.80 6.06 12.63
C GLU A 76 15.04 6.81 13.13
N SER A 77 15.44 7.85 12.42
CA SER A 77 16.59 8.69 12.79
C SER A 77 16.28 9.84 13.75
N GLY A 78 15.03 9.93 14.26
CA GLY A 78 14.59 11.00 15.16
C GLY A 78 14.52 12.39 14.52
N LYS A 79 14.49 12.47 13.18
CA LYS A 79 14.43 13.72 12.43
C LYS A 79 13.02 14.16 12.03
N ALA A 80 12.02 13.37 12.36
CA ALA A 80 10.63 13.60 11.98
C ALA A 80 9.85 14.53 12.92
N GLY A 81 10.53 15.19 13.85
CA GLY A 81 9.90 16.02 14.87
C GLY A 81 9.51 15.24 16.12
N LYS A 82 8.69 15.86 16.99
CA LYS A 82 8.34 15.27 18.28
C LYS A 82 7.34 14.13 18.15
N ARG A 83 6.38 14.24 17.24
CA ARG A 83 5.29 13.28 17.09
C ARG A 83 4.97 13.02 15.62
N ALA A 84 4.63 11.77 15.29
CA ALA A 84 4.25 11.35 13.95
C ALA A 84 3.01 10.45 13.97
N PHE A 85 2.08 10.70 13.05
CA PHE A 85 0.93 9.85 12.77
C PHE A 85 1.11 9.15 11.44
N VAL A 86 1.08 7.81 11.44
CA VAL A 86 1.20 6.98 10.25
C VAL A 86 -0.15 6.34 9.96
N ILE A 87 -0.79 6.74 8.87
CA ILE A 87 -2.10 6.23 8.48
C ILE A 87 -1.94 5.02 7.56
N THR A 88 -2.60 3.91 7.88
CA THR A 88 -2.60 2.71 7.05
C THR A 88 -3.98 2.06 6.97
N ALA A 89 -4.29 1.46 5.81
CA ALA A 89 -5.53 0.73 5.57
C ALA A 89 -5.30 -0.77 5.38
N THR A 90 -4.09 -1.28 5.69
CA THR A 90 -3.81 -2.71 5.58
C THR A 90 -4.59 -3.52 6.61
N SER A 91 -5.13 -4.66 6.16
CA SER A 91 -5.75 -5.66 7.04
C SER A 91 -4.76 -6.71 7.55
N ASP A 92 -3.52 -6.67 7.07
CA ASP A 92 -2.44 -7.55 7.49
C ASP A 92 -1.89 -7.10 8.85
N LYS A 93 -2.32 -7.77 9.91
CA LYS A 93 -1.88 -7.49 11.29
C LYS A 93 -0.37 -7.65 11.46
N GLN A 94 0.22 -8.66 10.83
CA GLN A 94 1.67 -8.89 10.91
C GLN A 94 2.46 -7.73 10.29
N HIS A 95 1.97 -7.19 9.16
CA HIS A 95 2.57 -6.01 8.54
C HIS A 95 2.49 -4.79 9.48
N VAL A 96 1.35 -4.57 10.13
CA VAL A 96 1.17 -3.46 11.09
C VAL A 96 2.08 -3.61 12.31
N GLU A 97 2.21 -4.83 12.85
CA GLU A 97 3.13 -5.13 13.96
C GLU A 97 4.60 -4.95 13.56
N ASN A 98 4.98 -5.38 12.37
CA ASN A 98 6.32 -5.16 11.83
C ASN A 98 6.62 -3.66 11.70
N LEU A 99 5.65 -2.89 11.20
CA LEU A 99 5.77 -1.45 11.11
C LEU A 99 5.88 -0.79 12.49
N SER A 100 5.09 -1.23 13.47
CA SER A 100 5.15 -0.77 14.85
C SER A 100 6.53 -1.03 15.47
N ARG A 101 7.05 -2.24 15.30
CA ARG A 101 8.42 -2.57 15.78
C ARG A 101 9.48 -1.73 15.09
N ARG A 102 9.37 -1.55 13.78
CA ARG A 102 10.30 -0.77 12.99
C ARG A 102 10.36 0.70 13.42
N LEU A 103 9.20 1.31 13.65
CA LEU A 103 9.09 2.74 13.96
C LEU A 103 8.99 3.02 15.47
N HIS A 104 9.05 1.99 16.32
CA HIS A 104 8.82 2.07 17.76
C HIS A 104 7.50 2.78 18.11
N GLY A 105 6.45 2.53 17.30
CA GLY A 105 5.17 3.22 17.37
C GLY A 105 4.08 2.42 18.06
N SER A 106 3.10 3.12 18.67
CA SER A 106 1.88 2.53 19.18
C SER A 106 0.84 2.35 18.07
N ILE A 107 0.11 1.21 18.09
CA ILE A 107 -0.93 0.92 17.11
C ILE A 107 -2.29 1.31 17.66
N HIS A 108 -3.07 2.05 16.87
CA HIS A 108 -4.46 2.41 17.14
C HIS A 108 -5.34 1.81 16.04
N TYR A 109 -6.07 0.77 16.37
CA TYR A 109 -7.07 0.21 15.46
C TYR A 109 -8.37 0.98 15.57
N MET A 110 -8.91 1.40 14.40
CA MET A 110 -10.23 2.02 14.35
C MET A 110 -11.31 0.96 14.56
N ASP A 111 -12.23 1.19 15.49
CA ASP A 111 -13.30 0.24 15.84
C ASP A 111 -14.63 0.53 15.13
N THR A 112 -14.61 1.30 14.05
CA THR A 112 -15.78 1.64 13.25
C THR A 112 -16.36 0.39 12.58
N PRO A 113 -17.65 0.06 12.80
CA PRO A 113 -18.28 -1.11 12.23
C PRO A 113 -18.28 -1.12 10.68
N GLU A 114 -18.28 -2.32 10.07
CA GLU A 114 -18.29 -2.50 8.62
C GLU A 114 -19.42 -1.71 7.93
N ALA A 115 -20.64 -1.82 8.47
CA ALA A 115 -21.81 -1.13 7.91
C ALA A 115 -21.65 0.40 7.92
N GLU A 116 -21.05 0.97 8.96
CA GLU A 116 -20.81 2.39 9.06
C GLU A 116 -19.71 2.85 8.10
N CYS A 117 -18.64 2.06 7.93
CA CYS A 117 -17.61 2.32 6.92
C CYS A 117 -18.20 2.37 5.51
N ILE A 118 -19.04 1.37 5.15
CA ILE A 118 -19.72 1.30 3.86
C ILE A 118 -20.66 2.50 3.67
N LYS A 119 -21.46 2.84 4.68
CA LYS A 119 -22.36 3.99 4.65
C LYS A 119 -21.62 5.31 4.37
N ARG A 120 -20.49 5.54 5.05
CA ARG A 120 -19.65 6.73 4.83
C ARG A 120 -19.09 6.78 3.41
N ILE A 121 -18.62 5.64 2.88
CA ILE A 121 -18.13 5.54 1.50
C ILE A 121 -19.25 5.88 0.51
N CYS A 122 -20.44 5.32 0.68
CA CYS A 122 -21.58 5.60 -0.20
C CYS A 122 -21.98 7.07 -0.23
N ASN A 123 -21.90 7.72 0.93
CA ASN A 123 -22.28 9.12 1.09
C ASN A 123 -21.18 10.13 0.74
N ASP A 124 -19.93 9.67 0.52
CA ASP A 124 -18.83 10.54 0.17
C ASP A 124 -18.81 10.85 -1.34
N PRO A 125 -19.11 12.11 -1.76
CA PRO A 125 -19.13 12.48 -3.16
C PRO A 125 -17.73 12.56 -3.80
N THR A 126 -16.67 12.59 -2.99
CA THR A 126 -15.30 12.75 -3.46
C THR A 126 -14.64 11.44 -3.89
N ARG A 127 -15.28 10.29 -3.61
CA ARG A 127 -14.76 8.96 -3.98
C ARG A 127 -15.08 8.62 -5.43
N PRO A 128 -14.04 8.39 -6.26
CA PRO A 128 -14.24 8.08 -7.68
C PRO A 128 -14.80 6.67 -7.90
N ASP A 129 -14.44 5.69 -7.06
CA ASP A 129 -14.83 4.29 -7.20
C ASP A 129 -15.33 3.72 -5.86
N LYS A 130 -16.60 3.97 -5.57
CA LYS A 130 -17.25 3.51 -4.35
C LYS A 130 -17.37 1.99 -4.28
N GLU A 131 -17.47 1.30 -5.40
CA GLU A 131 -17.62 -0.15 -5.47
C GLU A 131 -16.31 -0.83 -5.04
N LYS A 132 -15.19 -0.38 -5.58
CA LYS A 132 -13.85 -0.82 -5.19
C LYS A 132 -13.60 -0.59 -3.69
N ASP A 133 -13.94 0.59 -3.18
CA ASP A 133 -13.74 0.91 -1.76
C ASP A 133 -14.61 0.04 -0.84
N ARG A 134 -15.86 -0.26 -1.23
CA ARG A 134 -16.73 -1.18 -0.50
C ARG A 134 -16.17 -2.60 -0.48
N ALA A 135 -15.61 -3.07 -1.61
CA ALA A 135 -14.95 -4.36 -1.69
C ALA A 135 -13.73 -4.43 -0.76
N LEU A 136 -12.92 -3.37 -0.69
CA LEU A 136 -11.80 -3.26 0.24
C LEU A 136 -12.26 -3.32 1.72
N VAL A 137 -13.35 -2.65 2.08
CA VAL A 137 -13.91 -2.75 3.44
C VAL A 137 -14.32 -4.18 3.76
N LYS A 138 -15.10 -4.84 2.90
CA LYS A 138 -15.53 -6.24 3.11
C LYS A 138 -14.32 -7.17 3.27
N ARG A 139 -13.31 -7.02 2.41
CA ARG A 139 -12.06 -7.78 2.49
C ARG A 139 -11.35 -7.54 3.83
N TRP A 140 -11.27 -6.29 4.28
CA TRP A 140 -10.61 -5.95 5.54
C TRP A 140 -11.24 -6.68 6.73
N PHE A 141 -12.58 -6.67 6.84
CA PHE A 141 -13.29 -7.34 7.92
C PHE A 141 -13.26 -8.87 7.80
N SER A 142 -13.27 -9.43 6.60
CA SER A 142 -13.14 -10.89 6.42
C SER A 142 -11.78 -11.39 6.88
N VAL A 143 -10.71 -10.67 6.56
CA VAL A 143 -9.34 -10.98 6.99
C VAL A 143 -9.21 -10.86 8.51
N SER A 144 -9.72 -9.78 9.12
CA SER A 144 -9.67 -9.57 10.57
C SER A 144 -10.38 -10.69 11.34
N LYS A 145 -11.55 -11.13 10.87
CA LYS A 145 -12.32 -12.25 11.46
C LYS A 145 -11.57 -13.60 11.34
N ALA A 146 -10.86 -13.83 10.23
CA ALA A 146 -10.06 -15.05 10.04
C ALA A 146 -8.88 -15.12 11.03
N THR A 147 -8.22 -13.99 11.27
CA THR A 147 -7.09 -13.90 12.20
C THR A 147 -7.53 -14.10 13.67
N GLU A 148 -8.71 -13.63 14.05
CA GLU A 148 -9.27 -13.88 15.40
C GLU A 148 -9.61 -15.34 15.65
N LYS A 149 -9.89 -16.12 14.60
CA LYS A 149 -10.17 -17.56 14.67
C LYS A 149 -8.93 -18.45 14.61
N GLY A 150 -7.72 -17.88 14.64
CA GLY A 150 -6.47 -18.64 14.69
C GLY A 150 -6.11 -19.35 13.38
N ILE A 151 -6.67 -18.95 12.25
CA ILE A 151 -6.33 -19.51 10.93
C ILE A 151 -5.09 -18.75 10.42
N PRO A 152 -3.91 -19.40 10.24
CA PRO A 152 -2.73 -18.75 9.70
C PRO A 152 -3.00 -18.32 8.25
N MET A 153 -2.87 -17.02 7.99
CA MET A 153 -3.01 -16.51 6.63
C MET A 153 -1.73 -16.74 5.85
N ASN A 154 -1.83 -17.63 4.88
CA ASN A 154 -0.86 -17.73 3.79
C ASN A 154 -1.17 -16.63 2.77
N GLU A 155 -0.12 -15.97 2.28
CA GLU A 155 -0.19 -14.87 1.33
C GLU A 155 -1.02 -15.23 0.11
N THR A 156 -2.12 -14.52 -0.12
CA THR A 156 -2.84 -14.60 -1.39
C THR A 156 -2.73 -13.27 -2.11
N VAL A 157 -1.68 -13.18 -2.91
CA VAL A 157 -1.57 -12.20 -3.99
C VAL A 157 -2.57 -12.57 -5.08
N ASN A 158 -3.39 -11.62 -5.48
CA ASN A 158 -4.16 -11.50 -6.72
C ASN A 158 -4.42 -12.80 -7.50
N GLN A 159 -5.68 -13.26 -7.51
CA GLN A 159 -6.24 -13.93 -8.68
C GLN A 159 -7.69 -13.51 -8.88
N GLU A 160 -7.93 -12.92 -10.04
CA GLU A 160 -9.24 -12.80 -10.66
C GLU A 160 -9.72 -14.19 -11.11
N THR A 161 -11.00 -14.43 -10.82
CA THR A 161 -11.97 -15.30 -11.47
C THR A 161 -11.56 -16.71 -11.94
N ASN A 162 -12.14 -17.74 -11.38
CA ASN A 162 -13.23 -18.60 -11.85
C ASN A 162 -13.24 -19.98 -11.17
N GLY A 163 -14.43 -20.36 -10.69
CA GLY A 163 -14.96 -21.72 -10.80
C GLY A 163 -14.52 -22.81 -9.80
N THR A 164 -15.43 -23.07 -8.83
CA THR A 164 -15.78 -24.41 -8.27
C THR A 164 -14.68 -25.44 -8.01
N ALA A 165 -14.46 -25.74 -6.74
CA ALA A 165 -14.59 -27.03 -6.08
C ALA A 165 -13.87 -27.07 -4.73
N ALA A 166 -14.58 -27.53 -3.71
CA ALA A 166 -14.04 -27.78 -2.37
C ALA A 166 -13.01 -28.93 -2.42
N ALA A 167 -11.82 -28.69 -1.87
CA ALA A 167 -10.91 -29.75 -1.45
C ALA A 167 -10.14 -29.28 -0.21
N GLN A 168 -10.21 -30.11 0.82
CA GLN A 168 -9.46 -30.05 2.07
C GLN A 168 -7.97 -29.90 1.76
N GLN A 169 -7.32 -28.85 2.28
CA GLN A 169 -5.86 -28.75 2.23
C GLN A 169 -5.30 -28.91 3.65
N GLU A 170 -4.65 -30.04 3.82
CA GLU A 170 -3.73 -30.33 4.92
C GLU A 170 -2.54 -29.34 4.87
N ASN A 171 -1.97 -29.02 6.03
CA ASN A 171 -0.75 -28.23 6.19
C ASN A 171 0.42 -28.89 5.43
N ARG A 172 0.66 -28.46 4.19
CA ARG A 172 1.75 -28.97 3.38
C ARG A 172 2.93 -28.00 3.48
N THR A 173 3.99 -28.42 4.15
CA THR A 173 5.30 -27.75 4.08
C THR A 173 5.92 -28.06 2.72
N PHE A 174 6.25 -27.02 1.96
CA PHE A 174 6.92 -27.18 0.67
C PHE A 174 8.39 -27.51 0.87
N THR A 175 8.88 -28.46 0.11
CA THR A 175 10.31 -28.74 0.02
C THR A 175 11.00 -27.65 -0.81
N GLN A 176 12.34 -27.51 -0.66
CA GLN A 176 13.11 -26.53 -1.43
C GLN A 176 12.93 -26.73 -2.94
N ASP A 177 12.81 -27.97 -3.40
CA ASP A 177 12.63 -28.31 -4.82
C ASP A 177 11.23 -27.89 -5.33
N GLU A 178 10.19 -28.05 -4.52
CA GLU A 178 8.84 -27.55 -4.85
C GLU A 178 8.81 -26.02 -4.93
N VAL A 179 9.48 -25.32 -4.01
CA VAL A 179 9.62 -23.86 -4.06
C VAL A 179 10.37 -23.43 -5.33
N ASN A 180 11.47 -24.09 -5.65
CA ASN A 180 12.25 -23.80 -6.87
C ASN A 180 11.43 -24.03 -8.15
N ALA A 181 10.62 -25.10 -8.20
CA ALA A 181 9.73 -25.37 -9.33
C ALA A 181 8.64 -24.29 -9.48
N ILE A 182 8.03 -23.84 -8.39
CA ILE A 182 7.04 -22.76 -8.39
C ILE A 182 7.65 -21.45 -8.87
N VAL A 183 8.86 -21.13 -8.41
CA VAL A 183 9.59 -19.92 -8.84
C VAL A 183 9.94 -19.97 -10.32
N ALA A 184 10.41 -21.12 -10.82
CA ALA A 184 10.74 -21.33 -12.23
C ALA A 184 9.51 -21.18 -13.15
N ASP A 185 8.37 -21.77 -12.75
CA ASP A 185 7.10 -21.64 -13.48
C ASP A 185 6.61 -20.19 -13.52
N ARG A 186 6.69 -19.48 -12.39
CA ARG A 186 6.32 -18.05 -12.31
C ARG A 186 7.21 -17.17 -13.20
N LEU A 187 8.53 -17.40 -13.18
CA LEU A 187 9.47 -16.70 -14.06
C LEU A 187 9.18 -16.96 -15.54
N THR A 188 8.81 -18.18 -15.89
CA THR A 188 8.47 -18.55 -17.28
C THR A 188 7.19 -17.83 -17.73
N ARG A 189 6.16 -17.78 -16.88
CA ARG A 189 4.93 -17.02 -17.17
C ARG A 189 5.17 -15.51 -17.29
N GLU A 190 6.01 -14.96 -16.41
CA GLU A 190 6.35 -13.53 -16.50
C GLU A 190 7.15 -13.23 -17.79
N ARG A 191 8.12 -14.05 -18.16
CA ARG A 191 8.86 -13.89 -19.42
C ARG A 191 7.97 -13.99 -20.65
N ALA A 192 6.97 -14.87 -20.62
CA ALA A 192 6.02 -15.01 -21.72
C ALA A 192 5.17 -13.74 -21.95
N LYS A 193 4.89 -12.96 -20.90
CA LYS A 193 4.16 -11.67 -21.02
C LYS A 193 4.96 -10.60 -21.78
N TYR A 194 6.27 -10.73 -21.82
CA TYR A 194 7.19 -9.78 -22.45
C TYR A 194 7.89 -10.39 -23.67
N ALA A 195 7.39 -11.48 -24.23
CA ALA A 195 7.99 -12.16 -25.37
C ALA A 195 8.06 -11.29 -26.63
N ASP A 196 7.20 -10.29 -26.74
CA ASP A 196 7.15 -9.31 -27.84
C ASP A 196 7.93 -8.02 -27.57
N TYR A 197 8.55 -7.90 -26.38
CA TYR A 197 9.24 -6.66 -25.98
C TYR A 197 10.40 -6.29 -26.93
N ASP A 198 11.22 -7.25 -27.33
CA ASP A 198 12.34 -7.01 -28.24
C ASP A 198 11.87 -6.63 -29.65
N ASP A 199 10.75 -7.19 -30.09
CA ASP A 199 10.12 -6.87 -31.37
C ASP A 199 9.53 -5.44 -31.35
N LEU A 200 8.86 -5.07 -30.27
CA LEU A 200 8.33 -3.73 -30.06
C LEU A 200 9.43 -2.67 -29.96
N LYS A 201 10.51 -2.99 -29.27
CA LYS A 201 11.71 -2.15 -29.16
C LYS A 201 12.37 -1.94 -30.52
N GLY A 202 12.46 -3.00 -31.34
CA GLY A 202 12.97 -2.92 -32.71
C GLY A 202 12.07 -2.04 -33.62
N LYS A 203 10.75 -2.16 -33.50
CA LYS A 203 9.79 -1.33 -34.23
C LYS A 203 9.87 0.13 -33.81
N ALA A 204 9.99 0.41 -32.51
CA ALA A 204 10.18 1.77 -32.00
C ALA A 204 11.46 2.44 -32.52
N GLY A 205 12.58 1.69 -32.57
CA GLY A 205 13.84 2.19 -33.14
C GLY A 205 13.72 2.53 -34.64
N ARG A 206 13.04 1.69 -35.41
CA ARG A 206 12.79 1.95 -36.86
C ARG A 206 11.88 3.17 -37.06
N ALA A 207 10.85 3.33 -36.24
CA ALA A 207 9.96 4.48 -36.32
C ALA A 207 10.72 5.80 -36.03
N ALA A 208 11.59 5.80 -35.03
CA ALA A 208 12.44 6.97 -34.72
C ALA A 208 13.40 7.32 -35.89
N ALA A 209 14.02 6.32 -36.51
CA ALA A 209 14.90 6.52 -37.64
C ALA A 209 14.15 7.07 -38.89
N LEU A 210 12.94 6.56 -39.16
CA LEU A 210 12.10 7.06 -40.24
C LEU A 210 11.65 8.51 -39.99
N GLN A 211 11.33 8.84 -38.74
CA GLN A 211 10.97 10.21 -38.37
C GLN A 211 12.12 11.18 -38.60
N GLN A 212 13.35 10.81 -38.25
CA GLN A 212 14.54 11.62 -38.52
C GLN A 212 14.79 11.82 -40.01
N GLN A 213 14.58 10.77 -40.84
CA GLN A 213 14.70 10.90 -42.29
C GLN A 213 13.64 11.82 -42.88
N LEU A 214 12.44 11.77 -42.38
CA LEU A 214 11.33 12.63 -42.81
C LEU A 214 11.57 14.11 -42.46
N ASP A 215 12.14 14.36 -41.30
CA ASP A 215 12.47 15.72 -40.85
C ASP A 215 13.68 16.30 -41.60
N ALA A 216 14.60 15.44 -42.05
CA ALA A 216 15.75 15.85 -42.87
C ALA A 216 15.38 16.15 -44.35
N MET A 217 14.20 15.72 -44.80
CA MET A 217 13.67 15.96 -46.15
C MET A 217 12.76 17.16 -46.27
N LYS A 218 12.49 17.86 -45.16
CA LYS A 218 11.70 19.10 -45.11
C LYS A 218 12.60 20.34 -45.18
#